data_b6e81a6a91f4b47a426e626d797f07b7
#
_entry.id   b6e81a6a91f4b47a426e626d797f07b7
#
_cell.length_a   1.000
_cell.length_b   1.000
_cell.length_c   1.000
_cell.angle_alpha   90.00
_cell.angle_beta   90.00
_cell.angle_gamma   90.00
#
_symmetry.space_group_name_H-M   'P 1'
#
loop_
_entity.id
_entity.type
_entity.pdbx_description
1 polymer ?
#
loop_
_entity_poly.entity_id
_entity_poly.type
_entity_poly.pdbx_seq_one_letter_code
_entity_poly.pdbx_strand_id
1 'polypeptide(L)'
;MGAITDAEHVAARPQLPAFPDVPVNDRYGGPKGFLTKAVEDELLASGFTEGEIQGGGLKVTTTFDESMQAAAVETAQKYTAQAAEDAEGDQDPAQLHAAIASVDTATGGVLAMYGGPDYVASSRNWAMTDRPAASTFKTFATIAGLRNGFSLKSIFNGNTFTPDGDTQTIRNEFSNQY
;
A
#
# COMPACT_ATOMS: atom_id res chain seq x y z
N MET A 1 -10.48 -23.91 -46.21
CA MET A 1 -9.29 -23.44 -46.92
C MET A 1 -8.09 -23.99 -46.19
N GLY A 2 -7.44 -25.04 -46.73
CA GLY A 2 -6.17 -25.58 -46.19
C GLY A 2 -5.03 -24.76 -46.79
N ALA A 3 -4.38 -23.91 -46.05
CA ALA A 3 -3.23 -23.16 -46.50
C ALA A 3 -1.98 -24.03 -46.70
N ILE A 4 -1.95 -25.19 -46.01
CA ILE A 4 -0.89 -26.20 -46.08
C ILE A 4 -1.51 -27.58 -46.02
N THR A 5 -0.83 -28.58 -46.59
CA THR A 5 -1.21 -29.98 -46.49
C THR A 5 -0.83 -30.57 -45.11
N ASP A 6 -1.44 -31.69 -44.73
CA ASP A 6 -1.09 -32.39 -43.49
C ASP A 6 0.40 -32.80 -43.45
N ALA A 7 0.98 -33.15 -44.59
CA ALA A 7 2.41 -33.48 -44.69
C ALA A 7 3.29 -32.26 -44.44
N GLU A 8 2.94 -31.09 -44.99
CA GLU A 8 3.64 -29.82 -44.74
C GLU A 8 3.49 -29.38 -43.28
N HIS A 9 2.30 -29.60 -42.70
CA HIS A 9 2.08 -29.30 -41.26
C HIS A 9 2.98 -30.19 -40.38
N VAL A 10 3.04 -31.46 -40.64
CA VAL A 10 3.90 -32.39 -39.86
C VAL A 10 5.38 -32.08 -40.04
N ALA A 11 5.80 -31.70 -41.26
CA ALA A 11 7.19 -31.30 -41.55
C ALA A 11 7.59 -29.99 -40.90
N ALA A 12 6.67 -29.02 -40.74
CA ALA A 12 6.94 -27.75 -40.15
C ALA A 12 7.00 -27.77 -38.59
N ARG A 13 6.35 -28.73 -37.95
CA ARG A 13 6.30 -28.81 -36.48
C ARG A 13 7.66 -28.86 -35.78
N PRO A 14 8.68 -29.63 -36.26
CA PRO A 14 10.00 -29.62 -35.65
C PRO A 14 10.87 -28.38 -36.01
N GLN A 15 10.39 -27.55 -36.92
CA GLN A 15 11.12 -26.39 -37.43
C GLN A 15 10.54 -25.05 -36.94
N LEU A 16 10.01 -25.05 -35.72
CA LEU A 16 9.57 -23.79 -35.12
C LEU A 16 10.78 -22.81 -35.07
N PRO A 17 10.59 -21.56 -35.48
CA PRO A 17 11.65 -20.54 -35.38
C PRO A 17 12.07 -20.38 -33.90
N ALA A 18 13.36 -20.19 -33.68
CA ALA A 18 13.81 -19.79 -32.36
C ALA A 18 13.20 -18.43 -32.03
N PHE A 19 12.40 -18.39 -30.98
CA PHE A 19 11.89 -17.12 -30.49
C PHE A 19 13.02 -16.46 -29.70
N PRO A 20 13.27 -15.16 -29.91
CA PRO A 20 14.21 -14.42 -29.08
C PRO A 20 13.71 -14.42 -27.64
N ASP A 21 14.63 -14.52 -26.67
CA ASP A 21 14.31 -14.32 -25.27
C ASP A 21 13.67 -12.92 -25.13
N VAL A 22 12.41 -12.89 -24.73
CA VAL A 22 11.73 -11.64 -24.41
C VAL A 22 12.19 -11.22 -23.02
N PRO A 23 12.80 -10.02 -22.86
CA PRO A 23 13.17 -9.52 -21.55
C PRO A 23 11.96 -9.57 -20.64
N VAL A 24 12.13 -10.15 -19.45
CA VAL A 24 11.06 -10.12 -18.45
C VAL A 24 10.77 -8.65 -18.12
N ASN A 25 9.53 -8.23 -18.36
CA ASN A 25 9.10 -6.90 -17.96
C ASN A 25 8.89 -6.90 -16.44
N ASP A 26 9.88 -6.37 -15.71
CA ASP A 26 9.84 -6.30 -14.26
C ASP A 26 9.25 -4.96 -13.74
N ARG A 27 8.56 -4.21 -14.61
CA ARG A 27 7.97 -2.90 -14.29
C ARG A 27 7.17 -2.90 -12.99
N TYR A 28 6.44 -3.98 -12.74
CA TYR A 28 5.64 -4.17 -11.55
C TYR A 28 6.27 -5.09 -10.50
N GLY A 29 7.49 -5.60 -10.73
CA GLY A 29 8.16 -6.50 -9.81
C GLY A 29 8.57 -5.80 -8.51
N GLY A 30 8.48 -6.53 -7.38
CA GLY A 30 8.88 -6.02 -6.08
C GLY A 30 8.04 -4.87 -5.55
N PRO A 31 8.54 -4.13 -4.54
CA PRO A 31 7.85 -3.00 -3.93
C PRO A 31 7.58 -1.84 -4.89
N LYS A 32 8.41 -1.66 -5.93
CA LYS A 32 8.24 -0.59 -6.94
C LYS A 32 6.93 -0.71 -7.71
N GLY A 33 6.38 -1.92 -7.84
CA GLY A 33 5.12 -2.16 -8.54
C GLY A 33 3.95 -1.39 -7.93
N PHE A 34 3.93 -1.22 -6.60
CA PHE A 34 2.91 -0.43 -5.91
C PHE A 34 3.01 1.06 -6.27
N LEU A 35 4.23 1.59 -6.42
CA LEU A 35 4.46 2.98 -6.84
C LEU A 35 4.01 3.19 -8.27
N THR A 36 4.41 2.28 -9.17
CA THR A 36 4.02 2.33 -10.58
C THR A 36 2.50 2.33 -10.72
N LYS A 37 1.82 1.44 -10.00
CA LYS A 37 0.35 1.36 -10.03
C LYS A 37 -0.30 2.60 -9.46
N ALA A 38 0.21 3.15 -8.36
CA ALA A 38 -0.33 4.37 -7.77
C ALA A 38 -0.21 5.57 -8.73
N VAL A 39 0.91 5.69 -9.44
CA VAL A 39 1.11 6.74 -10.46
C VAL A 39 0.16 6.55 -11.63
N GLU A 40 -0.04 5.31 -12.10
CA GLU A 40 -1.01 5.03 -13.17
C GLU A 40 -2.44 5.41 -12.77
N ASP A 41 -2.84 5.06 -11.53
CA ASP A 41 -4.18 5.38 -11.02
C ASP A 41 -4.39 6.89 -10.91
N GLU A 42 -3.37 7.64 -10.49
CA GLU A 42 -3.42 9.11 -10.42
C GLU A 42 -3.51 9.74 -11.81
N LEU A 43 -2.77 9.21 -12.80
CA LEU A 43 -2.88 9.66 -14.18
C LEU A 43 -4.27 9.40 -14.76
N LEU A 44 -4.83 8.21 -14.54
CA LEU A 44 -6.20 7.88 -14.95
C LEU A 44 -7.22 8.81 -14.29
N ALA A 45 -7.09 9.06 -12.97
CA ALA A 45 -7.95 9.99 -12.24
C ALA A 45 -7.81 11.45 -12.73
N SER A 46 -6.64 11.80 -13.29
CA SER A 46 -6.35 13.10 -13.90
C SER A 46 -6.85 13.22 -15.36
N GLY A 47 -7.47 12.16 -15.90
CA GLY A 47 -8.11 12.16 -17.22
C GLY A 47 -7.27 11.61 -18.36
N PHE A 48 -6.08 11.08 -18.09
CA PHE A 48 -5.32 10.36 -19.12
C PHE A 48 -5.98 9.00 -19.40
N THR A 49 -5.91 8.57 -20.66
CA THR A 49 -6.36 7.24 -21.06
C THR A 49 -5.25 6.20 -20.89
N GLU A 50 -5.62 4.93 -20.76
CA GLU A 50 -4.64 3.82 -20.74
C GLU A 50 -3.73 3.82 -21.97
N GLY A 51 -4.28 4.12 -23.15
CA GLY A 51 -3.51 4.21 -24.40
C GLY A 51 -2.44 5.28 -24.37
N GLU A 52 -2.73 6.46 -23.78
CA GLU A 52 -1.76 7.52 -23.59
C GLU A 52 -0.68 7.16 -22.57
N ILE A 53 -1.08 6.51 -21.47
CA ILE A 53 -0.15 6.09 -20.43
C ILE A 53 0.82 5.03 -20.94
N GLN A 54 0.33 4.06 -21.69
CA GLN A 54 1.13 2.91 -22.13
C GLN A 54 1.84 3.14 -23.46
N GLY A 55 1.30 3.93 -24.35
CA GLY A 55 1.81 4.14 -25.72
C GLY A 55 2.15 5.58 -26.05
N GLY A 56 1.76 6.55 -25.25
CA GLY A 56 1.88 7.99 -25.56
C GLY A 56 3.28 8.59 -25.34
N GLY A 57 4.25 7.84 -24.85
CA GLY A 57 5.62 8.35 -24.62
C GLY A 57 5.69 9.41 -23.49
N LEU A 58 4.79 9.36 -22.54
CA LEU A 58 4.73 10.30 -21.42
C LEU A 58 6.00 10.26 -20.58
N LYS A 59 6.52 11.43 -20.22
CA LYS A 59 7.54 11.57 -19.18
C LYS A 59 6.86 12.05 -17.90
N VAL A 60 6.75 11.14 -16.93
CA VAL A 60 6.11 11.42 -15.64
C VAL A 60 7.18 11.69 -14.60
N THR A 61 7.07 12.82 -13.91
CA THR A 61 7.89 13.15 -12.73
C THR A 61 7.02 13.05 -11.50
N THR A 62 7.45 12.26 -10.54
CA THR A 62 6.74 12.01 -9.28
C THR A 62 7.38 12.78 -8.13
N THR A 63 6.68 12.80 -6.99
CA THR A 63 7.20 13.34 -5.73
C THR A 63 8.03 12.34 -4.93
N PHE A 64 8.13 11.09 -5.38
CA PHE A 64 8.91 10.07 -4.68
C PHE A 64 10.38 10.44 -4.62
N ASP A 65 10.95 10.35 -3.41
CA ASP A 65 12.38 10.50 -3.14
C ASP A 65 13.02 9.11 -3.06
N GLU A 66 14.05 8.89 -3.86
CA GLU A 66 14.71 7.58 -3.97
C GLU A 66 15.29 7.11 -2.64
N SER A 67 15.91 8.01 -1.89
CA SER A 67 16.56 7.67 -0.61
C SER A 67 15.52 7.33 0.46
N MET A 68 14.44 8.08 0.53
CA MET A 68 13.34 7.82 1.45
C MET A 68 12.60 6.53 1.08
N GLN A 69 12.42 6.27 -0.21
CA GLN A 69 11.81 5.04 -0.68
C GLN A 69 12.67 3.82 -0.33
N ALA A 70 13.99 3.89 -0.52
CA ALA A 70 14.90 2.82 -0.14
C ALA A 70 14.85 2.55 1.37
N ALA A 71 14.88 3.60 2.19
CA ALA A 71 14.76 3.49 3.63
C ALA A 71 13.41 2.89 4.07
N ALA A 72 12.31 3.24 3.40
CA ALA A 72 10.99 2.66 3.69
C ALA A 72 10.96 1.15 3.41
N VAL A 73 11.52 0.71 2.28
CA VAL A 73 11.61 -0.71 1.93
C VAL A 73 12.46 -1.48 2.95
N GLU A 74 13.67 -0.99 3.24
CA GLU A 74 14.59 -1.62 4.21
C GLU A 74 13.94 -1.73 5.61
N THR A 75 13.35 -0.63 6.07
CA THR A 75 12.69 -0.57 7.38
C THR A 75 11.54 -1.56 7.47
N ALA A 76 10.66 -1.58 6.47
CA ALA A 76 9.52 -2.49 6.46
C ALA A 76 9.97 -3.95 6.49
N GLN A 77 10.92 -4.32 5.65
CA GLN A 77 11.44 -5.70 5.58
C GLN A 77 12.11 -6.13 6.89
N LYS A 78 12.98 -5.27 7.44
CA LYS A 78 13.69 -5.53 8.69
C LYS A 78 12.73 -5.77 9.86
N TYR A 79 11.78 -4.85 10.06
CA TYR A 79 10.88 -4.94 11.21
C TYR A 79 9.79 -6.00 11.04
N THR A 80 9.42 -6.36 9.81
CA THR A 80 8.54 -7.50 9.57
C THR A 80 9.24 -8.81 9.95
N ALA A 81 10.50 -8.97 9.56
CA ALA A 81 11.29 -10.15 9.93
C ALA A 81 11.48 -10.22 11.45
N GLN A 82 11.86 -9.11 12.08
CA GLN A 82 12.01 -9.05 13.54
C GLN A 82 10.72 -9.36 14.28
N ALA A 83 9.58 -8.82 13.83
CA ALA A 83 8.28 -9.09 14.44
C ALA A 83 7.87 -10.57 14.33
N ALA A 84 8.29 -11.26 13.28
CA ALA A 84 8.06 -12.70 13.15
C ALA A 84 8.93 -13.51 14.12
N GLU A 85 10.17 -13.08 14.35
CA GLU A 85 11.08 -13.71 15.33
C GLU A 85 10.61 -13.48 16.78
N ASP A 86 10.09 -12.27 17.07
CA ASP A 86 9.65 -11.89 18.41
C ASP A 86 8.23 -12.44 18.76
N ALA A 87 7.50 -12.94 17.78
CA ALA A 87 6.16 -13.47 18.01
C ALA A 87 6.21 -14.82 18.75
N GLU A 88 5.27 -15.02 19.67
CA GLU A 88 5.08 -16.35 20.28
C GLU A 88 4.54 -17.33 19.22
N GLY A 89 5.30 -18.38 18.95
CA GLY A 89 5.01 -19.36 17.90
C GLY A 89 5.84 -19.10 16.63
N ASP A 90 5.79 -20.06 15.74
CA ASP A 90 6.54 -20.04 14.46
C ASP A 90 5.74 -19.21 13.44
N GLN A 91 5.84 -17.88 13.57
CA GLN A 91 5.17 -16.95 12.65
C GLN A 91 5.96 -16.82 11.37
N ASP A 92 5.34 -17.15 10.24
CA ASP A 92 5.90 -16.93 8.92
C ASP A 92 5.91 -15.40 8.62
N PRO A 93 7.09 -14.78 8.39
CA PRO A 93 7.17 -13.36 8.01
C PRO A 93 6.30 -12.99 6.82
N ALA A 94 6.04 -13.94 5.91
CA ALA A 94 5.18 -13.73 4.75
C ALA A 94 3.70 -13.49 5.12
N GLN A 95 3.28 -13.86 6.31
CA GLN A 95 1.93 -13.61 6.83
C GLN A 95 1.80 -12.24 7.51
N LEU A 96 2.92 -11.59 7.81
CA LEU A 96 2.93 -10.27 8.42
C LEU A 96 2.95 -9.19 7.34
N HIS A 97 2.17 -8.16 7.55
CA HIS A 97 2.05 -7.07 6.61
C HIS A 97 2.46 -5.75 7.26
N ALA A 98 3.51 -5.12 6.71
CA ALA A 98 3.90 -3.77 7.04
C ALA A 98 3.47 -2.81 5.93
N ALA A 99 3.21 -1.57 6.30
CA ALA A 99 2.94 -0.50 5.36
C ALA A 99 3.59 0.80 5.85
N ILE A 100 4.12 1.58 4.93
CA ILE A 100 4.72 2.89 5.21
C ILE A 100 4.21 3.88 4.18
N ALA A 101 3.83 5.08 4.63
CA ALA A 101 3.59 6.24 3.79
C ALA A 101 4.29 7.44 4.41
N SER A 102 5.13 8.13 3.64
CA SER A 102 5.79 9.37 4.02
C SER A 102 5.29 10.50 3.14
N VAL A 103 4.81 11.57 3.77
CA VAL A 103 4.17 12.69 3.09
C VAL A 103 4.87 13.98 3.50
N ASP A 104 5.21 14.81 2.52
CA ASP A 104 5.68 16.16 2.75
C ASP A 104 4.55 17.01 3.33
N THR A 105 4.73 17.52 4.53
CA THR A 105 3.71 18.31 5.23
C THR A 105 3.45 19.68 4.62
N ALA A 106 4.38 20.20 3.82
CA ALA A 106 4.23 21.50 3.18
C ALA A 106 3.45 21.40 1.86
N THR A 107 3.68 20.32 1.09
CA THR A 107 3.13 20.16 -0.26
C THR A 107 2.00 19.12 -0.33
N GLY A 108 1.96 18.19 0.62
CA GLY A 108 1.08 17.01 0.57
C GLY A 108 1.59 15.92 -0.36
N GLY A 109 2.75 16.09 -0.98
CA GLY A 109 3.34 15.10 -1.89
C GLY A 109 3.80 13.85 -1.16
N VAL A 110 3.53 12.68 -1.74
CA VAL A 110 4.01 11.40 -1.21
C VAL A 110 5.49 11.21 -1.56
N LEU A 111 6.35 11.16 -0.57
CA LEU A 111 7.81 11.03 -0.73
C LEU A 111 8.26 9.57 -0.75
N ALA A 112 7.56 8.70 -0.03
CA ALA A 112 7.81 7.26 -0.03
C ALA A 112 6.54 6.49 0.29
N MET A 113 6.40 5.31 -0.30
CA MET A 113 5.28 4.39 -0.02
C MET A 113 5.75 2.95 -0.12
N TYR A 114 5.51 2.17 0.92
CA TYR A 114 5.69 0.73 0.92
C TYR A 114 4.35 0.05 1.15
N GLY A 115 3.85 -0.63 0.13
CA GLY A 115 2.56 -1.33 0.18
C GLY A 115 2.66 -2.84 0.36
N GLY A 116 3.88 -3.38 0.27
CA GLY A 116 4.16 -4.81 0.37
C GLY A 116 5.49 -5.19 -0.29
N PRO A 117 5.93 -6.45 -0.13
CA PRO A 117 7.22 -6.90 -0.63
C PRO A 117 7.27 -7.09 -2.15
N ASP A 118 6.16 -7.49 -2.77
CA ASP A 118 6.09 -7.75 -4.21
C ASP A 118 4.66 -7.60 -4.72
N TYR A 119 4.47 -6.63 -5.62
CA TYR A 119 3.17 -6.34 -6.24
C TYR A 119 2.67 -7.49 -7.13
N VAL A 120 3.56 -8.21 -7.81
CA VAL A 120 3.17 -9.30 -8.70
C VAL A 120 2.68 -10.51 -7.88
N ALA A 121 3.32 -10.78 -6.75
CA ALA A 121 2.89 -11.85 -5.85
C ALA A 121 1.57 -11.49 -5.13
N SER A 122 1.39 -10.22 -4.75
CA SER A 122 0.17 -9.72 -4.12
C SER A 122 -0.01 -8.25 -4.44
N SER A 123 -1.03 -7.92 -5.24
CA SER A 123 -1.33 -6.56 -5.69
C SER A 123 -2.00 -5.68 -4.62
N ARG A 124 -2.30 -6.25 -3.44
CA ARG A 124 -2.92 -5.49 -2.36
C ARG A 124 -1.93 -4.49 -1.77
N ASN A 125 -2.20 -3.20 -1.97
CA ASN A 125 -1.41 -2.13 -1.39
C ASN A 125 -1.82 -1.87 0.07
N TRP A 126 -1.03 -2.37 1.02
CA TRP A 126 -1.32 -2.21 2.43
C TRP A 126 -1.20 -0.77 2.95
N ALA A 127 -0.45 0.09 2.24
CA ALA A 127 -0.37 1.52 2.58
C ALA A 127 -1.65 2.29 2.21
N MET A 128 -2.46 1.76 1.28
CA MET A 128 -3.72 2.35 0.83
C MET A 128 -4.95 1.55 1.26
N THR A 129 -4.77 0.49 2.05
CA THR A 129 -5.87 -0.33 2.56
C THR A 129 -6.51 0.35 3.78
N ASP A 130 -7.82 0.56 3.72
CA ASP A 130 -8.58 1.11 4.84
C ASP A 130 -8.45 0.24 6.09
N ARG A 131 -8.16 0.89 7.21
CA ARG A 131 -8.02 0.27 8.52
C ARG A 131 -8.60 1.14 9.61
N PRO A 132 -9.10 0.54 10.70
CA PRO A 132 -9.45 1.29 11.89
C PRO A 132 -8.24 2.09 12.38
N ALA A 133 -8.43 3.39 12.56
CA ALA A 133 -7.36 4.30 12.99
C ALA A 133 -6.89 4.05 14.43
N ALA A 134 -7.64 3.27 15.20
CA ALA A 134 -7.38 2.98 16.61
C ALA A 134 -7.04 4.25 17.40
N SER A 135 -6.02 4.24 18.24
CA SER A 135 -5.63 5.40 19.05
C SER A 135 -5.12 6.60 18.26
N THR A 136 -4.74 6.44 17.00
CA THR A 136 -4.37 7.57 16.14
C THR A 136 -5.55 8.52 15.94
N PHE A 137 -6.79 8.01 16.01
CA PHE A 137 -8.00 8.82 15.92
C PHE A 137 -8.14 9.86 17.05
N LYS A 138 -7.50 9.63 18.20
CA LYS A 138 -7.49 10.58 19.32
C LYS A 138 -6.95 11.96 18.93
N THR A 139 -6.01 12.02 17.98
CA THR A 139 -5.50 13.29 17.44
C THR A 139 -6.60 14.09 16.78
N PHE A 140 -7.44 13.46 15.96
CA PHE A 140 -8.57 14.12 15.30
C PHE A 140 -9.63 14.55 16.30
N ALA A 141 -9.93 13.71 17.31
CA ALA A 141 -10.85 14.06 18.40
C ALA A 141 -10.34 15.27 19.19
N THR A 142 -9.03 15.32 19.48
CA THR A 142 -8.41 16.45 20.18
C THR A 142 -8.52 17.74 19.35
N ILE A 143 -8.24 17.70 18.05
CA ILE A 143 -8.39 18.84 17.15
C ILE A 143 -9.85 19.32 17.11
N ALA A 144 -10.80 18.38 17.01
CA ALA A 144 -12.21 18.72 17.05
C ALA A 144 -12.59 19.39 18.37
N GLY A 145 -12.12 18.88 19.50
CA GLY A 145 -12.31 19.49 20.82
C GLY A 145 -11.79 20.93 20.88
N LEU A 146 -10.54 21.14 20.43
CA LEU A 146 -9.93 22.49 20.41
C LEU A 146 -10.74 23.48 19.54
N ARG A 147 -11.22 23.04 18.38
CA ARG A 147 -12.06 23.86 17.50
C ARG A 147 -13.42 24.19 18.11
N ASN A 148 -13.91 23.38 19.04
CA ASN A 148 -15.15 23.62 19.79
C ASN A 148 -14.93 24.30 21.15
N GLY A 149 -13.76 24.91 21.37
CA GLY A 149 -13.49 25.72 22.55
C GLY A 149 -12.97 24.97 23.77
N PHE A 150 -12.70 23.68 23.66
CA PHE A 150 -12.02 22.93 24.71
C PHE A 150 -10.53 23.29 24.74
N SER A 151 -9.92 23.15 25.92
CA SER A 151 -8.48 23.33 26.12
C SER A 151 -7.80 21.97 26.26
N LEU A 152 -6.51 21.90 25.93
CA LEU A 152 -5.67 20.73 26.28
C LEU A 152 -5.58 20.49 27.80
N LYS A 153 -5.99 21.48 28.61
CA LYS A 153 -6.08 21.37 30.06
C LYS A 153 -7.49 21.02 30.57
N SER A 154 -8.46 20.85 29.67
CA SER A 154 -9.81 20.43 30.06
C SER A 154 -9.77 19.03 30.66
N ILE A 155 -10.51 18.84 31.74
CA ILE A 155 -10.64 17.59 32.46
C ILE A 155 -12.02 17.01 32.15
N PHE A 156 -12.06 15.74 31.82
CA PHE A 156 -13.27 15.00 31.52
C PHE A 156 -13.43 13.83 32.50
N ASN A 157 -14.69 13.44 32.75
CA ASN A 157 -14.96 12.23 33.48
C ASN A 157 -14.60 11.00 32.61
N GLY A 158 -13.60 10.25 33.04
CA GLY A 158 -13.12 9.05 32.34
C GLY A 158 -13.78 7.74 32.81
N ASN A 159 -14.83 7.80 33.61
CA ASN A 159 -15.56 6.61 34.06
C ASN A 159 -16.24 5.89 32.88
N THR A 160 -16.48 4.61 33.05
CA THR A 160 -17.32 3.82 32.15
C THR A 160 -18.70 4.45 32.04
N PHE A 161 -19.19 4.63 30.81
CA PHE A 161 -20.52 5.17 30.55
C PHE A 161 -21.12 4.60 29.27
N THR A 162 -22.44 4.72 29.16
CA THR A 162 -23.18 4.39 27.94
C THR A 162 -23.74 5.72 27.39
N PRO A 163 -23.42 6.10 26.14
CA PRO A 163 -23.97 7.31 25.54
C PRO A 163 -25.51 7.25 25.46
N ASP A 164 -26.17 8.42 25.60
CA ASP A 164 -27.61 8.51 25.45
C ASP A 164 -28.05 8.07 24.04
N GLY A 165 -28.98 7.11 24.00
CA GLY A 165 -29.49 6.54 22.75
C GLY A 165 -28.62 5.43 22.14
N ASP A 166 -27.52 5.04 22.77
CA ASP A 166 -26.69 3.90 22.38
C ASP A 166 -26.90 2.72 23.36
N THR A 167 -26.58 1.52 22.89
CA THR A 167 -26.53 0.31 23.71
C THR A 167 -25.12 -0.12 24.06
N GLN A 168 -24.12 0.47 23.41
CA GLN A 168 -22.72 0.12 23.60
C GLN A 168 -22.13 0.89 24.80
N THR A 169 -21.61 0.16 25.77
CA THR A 169 -20.88 0.74 26.90
C THR A 169 -19.43 1.05 26.51
N ILE A 170 -19.02 2.30 26.71
CA ILE A 170 -17.64 2.76 26.51
C ILE A 170 -16.89 2.64 27.84
N ARG A 171 -15.77 1.95 27.80
CA ARG A 171 -14.90 1.75 28.97
C ARG A 171 -13.44 1.99 28.59
N ASN A 172 -12.62 2.32 29.57
CA ASN A 172 -11.17 2.39 29.40
C ASN A 172 -10.58 0.97 29.25
N GLU A 173 -9.44 0.89 28.58
CA GLU A 173 -8.68 -0.35 28.43
C GLU A 173 -8.21 -0.90 29.76
N PHE A 174 -7.86 0.00 30.69
CA PHE A 174 -7.43 -0.34 32.03
C PHE A 174 -8.54 -0.07 33.04
N SER A 175 -8.56 -0.84 34.14
CA SER A 175 -9.56 -0.72 35.22
C SER A 175 -9.40 0.55 36.06
N ASN A 176 -8.42 1.38 35.80
CA ASN A 176 -8.19 2.62 36.51
C ASN A 176 -9.24 3.67 36.14
N GLN A 177 -9.90 4.23 37.13
CA GLN A 177 -10.76 5.39 37.01
C GLN A 177 -9.85 6.63 36.95
N TYR A 178 -10.13 7.54 36.06
CA TYR A 178 -9.42 8.82 35.92
C TYR A 178 -10.36 9.99 36.22
#